data_caf6738eecb5f7e6557c21cdff5a72c3
#
_entry.id   caf6738eecb5f7e6557c21cdff5a72c3
#
_cell.length_a   1.000
_cell.length_b   1.000
_cell.length_c   1.000
_cell.angle_alpha   90.00
_cell.angle_beta   90.00
_cell.angle_gamma   90.00
#
_symmetry.space_group_name_H-M   'P 1'
#
loop_
_entity.id
_entity.type
_entity.pdbx_description
1 polymer ?
#
loop_
_entity_poly.entity_id
_entity_poly.type
_entity_poly.pdbx_seq_one_letter_code
_entity_poly.pdbx_strand_id
1 'polypeptide(L)'
;MVDRMKEQNISTSPESISLKQTEKIIEQMKNNSICRINNHGKGTGFFVKIPYKLRLLPVIITTNHAINIDDIQNNKIISLYLNNGKMTIKLDDNRLRYTNEKLDITIIEIKENDHNLNIKYFELDDGIINYFNLNEKERPNYLDDLNNIYLDESIYLLNYPKNKDIFVSYGKLLNINNSDIRHNCNIKKGTSGSPILLINNQKLIGIHFDSSNQNKYNKGGLLIYSIIEFSKIKKNLLLINKEGKNIIHQQLLDNCIIGELDIKEDE
;
A
#
# COMPACT_ATOMS: atom_id res chain seq x y z
N MET A 1 -24.87 34.94 15.32
CA MET A 1 -24.21 34.98 14.01
C MET A 1 -23.85 33.55 13.65
N VAL A 2 -24.66 32.91 12.83
CA VAL A 2 -24.42 31.52 12.44
C VAL A 2 -23.60 31.58 11.16
N ASP A 3 -22.31 31.22 11.25
CA ASP A 3 -21.43 31.05 10.09
C ASP A 3 -22.03 29.98 9.18
N ARG A 4 -22.57 30.40 8.06
CA ARG A 4 -22.90 29.54 6.93
C ARG A 4 -21.58 29.06 6.34
N MET A 5 -21.13 27.88 6.74
CA MET A 5 -20.16 27.13 5.95
C MET A 5 -20.73 27.00 4.54
N LYS A 6 -20.06 27.61 3.58
CA LYS A 6 -20.34 27.39 2.15
C LYS A 6 -20.07 25.90 1.89
N GLU A 7 -21.14 25.13 1.71
CA GLU A 7 -21.06 23.84 1.03
C GLU A 7 -20.48 24.13 -0.36
N GLN A 8 -19.20 23.94 -0.53
CA GLN A 8 -18.59 23.83 -1.84
C GLN A 8 -19.20 22.58 -2.48
N ASN A 9 -19.93 22.76 -3.58
CA ASN A 9 -20.40 21.66 -4.43
C ASN A 9 -19.17 20.96 -5.05
N ILE A 10 -18.52 20.08 -4.28
CA ILE A 10 -17.44 19.24 -4.75
C ILE A 10 -18.06 18.27 -5.76
N SER A 11 -17.62 18.32 -7.00
CA SER A 11 -18.01 17.36 -8.02
C SER A 11 -17.65 15.96 -7.53
N THR A 12 -18.63 15.09 -7.34
CA THR A 12 -18.42 13.71 -6.89
C THR A 12 -17.97 12.77 -8.02
N SER A 13 -17.94 13.25 -9.26
CA SER A 13 -17.51 12.48 -10.43
C SER A 13 -16.03 12.72 -10.72
N PRO A 14 -15.29 11.69 -11.14
CA PRO A 14 -13.89 11.85 -11.56
C PRO A 14 -13.82 12.69 -12.85
N GLU A 15 -12.66 13.25 -13.11
CA GLU A 15 -12.37 13.96 -14.35
C GLU A 15 -12.40 13.04 -15.57
N SER A 16 -12.58 13.65 -16.75
CA SER A 16 -12.48 12.93 -18.02
C SER A 16 -11.07 12.40 -18.24
N ILE A 17 -10.98 11.22 -18.82
CA ILE A 17 -9.71 10.51 -19.06
C ILE A 17 -9.37 10.61 -20.54
N SER A 18 -8.17 11.10 -20.86
CA SER A 18 -7.65 11.19 -22.24
C SER A 18 -7.34 9.79 -22.80
N LEU A 19 -7.26 9.69 -24.14
CA LEU A 19 -6.84 8.46 -24.81
C LEU A 19 -5.48 7.96 -24.28
N LYS A 20 -4.50 8.85 -24.16
CA LYS A 20 -3.16 8.50 -23.66
C LYS A 20 -3.18 7.92 -22.24
N GLN A 21 -4.00 8.49 -21.35
CA GLN A 21 -4.19 7.95 -19.99
C GLN A 21 -4.88 6.59 -20.03
N THR A 22 -5.90 6.43 -20.86
CA THR A 22 -6.61 5.16 -21.03
C THR A 22 -5.68 4.06 -21.54
N GLU A 23 -4.85 4.34 -22.54
CA GLU A 23 -3.86 3.38 -23.08
C GLU A 23 -2.89 2.93 -21.99
N LYS A 24 -2.39 3.84 -21.16
CA LYS A 24 -1.46 3.52 -20.06
C LYS A 24 -2.15 2.70 -18.96
N ILE A 25 -3.41 2.98 -18.63
CA ILE A 25 -4.19 2.16 -17.70
C ILE A 25 -4.39 0.74 -18.25
N ILE A 26 -4.72 0.62 -19.54
CA ILE A 26 -4.86 -0.69 -20.22
C ILE A 26 -3.53 -1.43 -20.20
N GLU A 27 -2.41 -0.75 -20.44
CA GLU A 27 -1.08 -1.35 -20.34
C GLU A 27 -0.81 -1.88 -18.92
N GLN A 28 -1.11 -1.10 -17.88
CA GLN A 28 -0.99 -1.54 -16.48
C GLN A 28 -1.87 -2.77 -16.17
N MET A 29 -3.08 -2.84 -16.74
CA MET A 29 -3.94 -4.02 -16.60
C MET A 29 -3.37 -5.27 -17.30
N LYS A 30 -2.68 -5.11 -18.43
CA LYS A 30 -2.05 -6.22 -19.16
C LYS A 30 -0.76 -6.69 -18.53
N ASN A 31 -0.05 -5.80 -17.85
CA ASN A 31 1.20 -6.10 -17.17
C ASN A 31 0.93 -6.82 -15.83
N ASN A 32 1.94 -7.54 -15.35
CA ASN A 32 1.88 -8.21 -14.05
C ASN A 32 2.17 -7.22 -12.88
N SER A 33 1.52 -6.04 -12.87
CA SER A 33 1.70 -5.04 -11.82
C SER A 33 0.85 -5.31 -10.58
N ILE A 34 -0.22 -6.09 -10.74
CA ILE A 34 -1.09 -6.55 -9.67
C ILE A 34 -1.25 -8.07 -9.69
N CYS A 35 -1.59 -8.63 -8.55
CA CYS A 35 -1.88 -10.05 -8.43
C CYS A 35 -3.10 -10.29 -7.54
N ARG A 36 -3.71 -11.45 -7.71
CA ARG A 36 -4.71 -11.95 -6.78
C ARG A 36 -4.02 -12.82 -5.73
N ILE A 37 -4.37 -12.58 -4.48
CA ILE A 37 -3.95 -13.38 -3.35
C ILE A 37 -5.12 -14.27 -2.94
N ASN A 38 -4.85 -15.56 -2.74
CA ASN A 38 -5.85 -16.52 -2.31
C ASN A 38 -5.28 -17.32 -1.14
N ASN A 39 -5.28 -16.69 0.03
CA ASN A 39 -4.81 -17.28 1.29
C ASN A 39 -5.99 -17.37 2.26
N HIS A 40 -5.98 -16.70 3.40
CA HIS A 40 -7.12 -16.67 4.35
C HIS A 40 -8.34 -15.96 3.79
N GLY A 41 -8.12 -14.96 2.94
CA GLY A 41 -9.13 -14.21 2.22
C GLY A 41 -8.78 -14.08 0.73
N LYS A 42 -9.72 -13.57 -0.06
CA LYS A 42 -9.46 -13.16 -1.44
C LYS A 42 -9.15 -11.68 -1.44
N GLY A 43 -7.96 -11.32 -1.90
CA GLY A 43 -7.50 -9.94 -1.98
C GLY A 43 -6.68 -9.67 -3.22
N THR A 44 -6.40 -8.41 -3.44
CA THR A 44 -5.46 -7.92 -4.44
C THR A 44 -4.14 -7.61 -3.77
N GLY A 45 -3.03 -7.86 -4.44
CA GLY A 45 -1.72 -7.34 -4.10
C GLY A 45 -1.15 -6.61 -5.31
N PHE A 46 -0.21 -5.71 -5.10
CA PHE A 46 0.44 -4.98 -6.17
C PHE A 46 1.94 -4.85 -5.94
N PHE A 47 2.66 -4.71 -7.05
CA PHE A 47 4.11 -4.61 -7.04
C PHE A 47 4.56 -3.18 -7.20
N VAL A 48 5.47 -2.74 -6.35
CA VAL A 48 6.03 -1.38 -6.33
C VAL A 48 7.49 -1.41 -5.90
N LYS A 49 8.27 -0.45 -6.35
CA LYS A 49 9.62 -0.20 -5.82
C LYS A 49 9.55 0.92 -4.80
N ILE A 50 9.91 0.64 -3.57
CA ILE A 50 9.87 1.60 -2.47
C ILE A 50 11.28 2.01 -2.02
N PRO A 51 11.47 3.25 -1.50
CA PRO A 51 12.72 3.65 -0.89
C PRO A 51 13.06 2.74 0.29
N TYR A 52 14.27 2.19 0.28
CA TYR A 52 14.82 1.40 1.39
C TYR A 52 16.33 1.59 1.47
N LYS A 53 16.80 2.28 2.53
CA LYS A 53 18.21 2.71 2.62
C LYS A 53 18.60 3.54 1.38
N LEU A 54 19.69 3.18 0.71
CA LEU A 54 20.23 3.88 -0.47
C LEU A 54 19.74 3.30 -1.81
N ARG A 55 18.67 2.50 -1.82
CA ARG A 55 18.18 1.86 -3.05
C ARG A 55 16.64 1.82 -3.10
N LEU A 56 16.12 1.56 -4.28
CA LEU A 56 14.73 1.16 -4.46
C LEU A 56 14.62 -0.36 -4.29
N LEU A 57 13.77 -0.79 -3.35
CA LEU A 57 13.53 -2.20 -3.06
C LEU A 57 12.23 -2.64 -3.74
N PRO A 58 12.27 -3.70 -4.56
CA PRO A 58 11.08 -4.34 -5.09
C PRO A 58 10.28 -5.01 -3.97
N VAL A 59 9.00 -4.69 -3.86
CA VAL A 59 8.08 -5.28 -2.88
C VAL A 59 6.73 -5.60 -3.50
N ILE A 60 6.01 -6.51 -2.86
CA ILE A 60 4.56 -6.63 -2.98
C ILE A 60 3.92 -6.00 -1.76
N ILE A 61 2.84 -5.26 -1.97
CA ILE A 61 1.99 -4.68 -0.93
C ILE A 61 0.59 -5.27 -1.04
N THR A 62 0.00 -5.61 0.09
CA THR A 62 -1.36 -6.11 0.23
C THR A 62 -1.91 -5.76 1.61
N THR A 63 -3.14 -6.17 1.90
CA THR A 63 -3.73 -5.99 3.23
C THR A 63 -3.25 -7.03 4.24
N ASN A 64 -3.25 -6.67 5.53
CA ASN A 64 -2.92 -7.58 6.62
C ASN A 64 -3.91 -8.76 6.68
N HIS A 65 -5.20 -8.52 6.47
CA HIS A 65 -6.19 -9.59 6.48
C HIS A 65 -6.02 -10.61 5.32
N ALA A 66 -5.26 -10.27 4.26
CA ALA A 66 -4.91 -11.21 3.18
C ALA A 66 -3.65 -12.01 3.49
N ILE A 67 -2.63 -11.39 4.10
CA ILE A 67 -1.38 -12.02 4.57
C ILE A 67 -1.05 -11.42 5.93
N ASN A 68 -1.29 -12.16 6.98
CA ASN A 68 -1.17 -11.68 8.36
C ASN A 68 0.14 -12.12 9.04
N ILE A 69 0.24 -11.78 10.33
CA ILE A 69 1.42 -12.08 11.15
C ILE A 69 1.64 -13.59 11.29
N ASP A 70 0.59 -14.40 11.39
CA ASP A 70 0.69 -15.85 11.53
C ASP A 70 1.28 -16.49 10.26
N ASP A 71 0.94 -15.97 9.09
CA ASP A 71 1.54 -16.42 7.83
C ASP A 71 3.04 -16.15 7.79
N ILE A 72 3.43 -14.98 8.28
CA ILE A 72 4.83 -14.55 8.35
C ILE A 72 5.61 -15.40 9.35
N GLN A 73 5.09 -15.61 10.56
CA GLN A 73 5.74 -16.39 11.61
C GLN A 73 5.91 -17.85 11.24
N ASN A 74 4.92 -18.42 10.57
CA ASN A 74 4.96 -19.81 10.16
C ASN A 74 5.75 -20.04 8.85
N ASN A 75 6.43 -19.01 8.33
CA ASN A 75 7.21 -19.06 7.09
C ASN A 75 6.41 -19.67 5.90
N LYS A 76 5.13 -19.31 5.80
CA LYS A 76 4.22 -19.87 4.79
C LYS A 76 4.70 -19.59 3.37
N ILE A 77 4.31 -20.47 2.46
CA ILE A 77 4.42 -20.26 1.02
C ILE A 77 3.12 -19.65 0.54
N ILE A 78 3.21 -18.44 -0.01
CA ILE A 78 2.07 -17.70 -0.53
C ILE A 78 2.03 -17.81 -2.04
N SER A 79 0.84 -18.08 -2.58
CA SER A 79 0.58 -18.12 -4.02
C SER A 79 -0.01 -16.79 -4.50
N LEU A 80 0.67 -16.19 -5.48
CA LEU A 80 0.26 -14.97 -6.15
C LEU A 80 -0.17 -15.33 -7.58
N TYR A 81 -1.39 -14.99 -7.94
CA TYR A 81 -1.95 -15.25 -9.27
C TYR A 81 -1.93 -13.96 -10.08
N LEU A 82 -1.08 -13.91 -11.09
CA LEU A 82 -0.89 -12.80 -12.00
C LEU A 82 -1.73 -13.02 -13.27
N ASN A 83 -1.79 -11.99 -14.13
CA ASN A 83 -2.49 -12.10 -15.39
C ASN A 83 -1.95 -13.25 -16.26
N ASN A 84 -0.61 -13.41 -16.29
CA ASN A 84 0.08 -14.36 -17.17
C ASN A 84 0.56 -15.63 -16.45
N GLY A 85 0.08 -15.91 -15.23
CA GLY A 85 0.48 -17.11 -14.53
C GLY A 85 0.44 -17.01 -13.00
N LYS A 86 1.18 -17.89 -12.37
CA LYS A 86 1.27 -18.03 -10.91
C LYS A 86 2.72 -17.97 -10.47
N MET A 87 2.99 -17.21 -9.42
CA MET A 87 4.26 -17.28 -8.70
C MET A 87 4.02 -17.66 -7.24
N THR A 88 5.04 -18.16 -6.58
CA THR A 88 5.02 -18.47 -5.15
C THR A 88 6.17 -17.77 -4.47
N ILE A 89 5.91 -17.23 -3.30
CA ILE A 89 6.93 -16.63 -2.43
C ILE A 89 6.91 -17.32 -1.07
N LYS A 90 8.09 -17.60 -0.54
CA LYS A 90 8.24 -18.14 0.81
C LYS A 90 8.51 -16.99 1.77
N LEU A 91 7.74 -16.91 2.84
CA LEU A 91 7.85 -15.88 3.87
C LEU A 91 8.90 -16.28 4.92
N ASP A 92 10.14 -16.55 4.49
CA ASP A 92 11.23 -16.97 5.37
C ASP A 92 12.01 -15.77 5.96
N ASP A 93 12.88 -16.04 6.95
CA ASP A 93 13.66 -15.03 7.67
C ASP A 93 14.69 -14.31 6.80
N ASN A 94 14.99 -14.82 5.61
CA ASN A 94 15.90 -14.17 4.66
C ASN A 94 15.23 -13.03 3.87
N ARG A 95 13.92 -12.81 4.06
CA ARG A 95 13.11 -11.84 3.34
C ARG A 95 12.68 -10.69 4.26
N LEU A 96 12.81 -9.46 3.81
CA LEU A 96 12.23 -8.32 4.52
C LEU A 96 10.71 -8.41 4.45
N ARG A 97 10.08 -8.31 5.61
CA ARG A 97 8.63 -8.44 5.79
C ARG A 97 8.16 -7.46 6.84
N TYR A 98 7.02 -6.86 6.60
CA TYR A 98 6.35 -5.95 7.52
C TYR A 98 4.85 -6.21 7.46
N THR A 99 4.21 -6.20 8.59
CA THR A 99 2.75 -6.24 8.67
C THR A 99 2.27 -5.37 9.81
N ASN A 100 1.15 -4.70 9.61
CA ASN A 100 0.52 -3.83 10.59
C ASN A 100 -1.00 -4.02 10.52
N GLU A 101 -1.57 -4.54 11.60
CA GLU A 101 -3.00 -4.83 11.70
C GLU A 101 -3.84 -3.54 11.75
N LYS A 102 -3.37 -2.49 12.46
CA LYS A 102 -4.10 -1.22 12.57
C LYS A 102 -4.22 -0.49 11.25
N LEU A 103 -3.17 -0.54 10.43
CA LEU A 103 -3.12 0.05 9.09
C LEU A 103 -3.64 -0.93 8.03
N ASP A 104 -4.00 -2.15 8.41
CA ASP A 104 -4.40 -3.26 7.53
C ASP A 104 -3.48 -3.43 6.32
N ILE A 105 -2.15 -3.44 6.53
CA ILE A 105 -1.16 -3.51 5.47
C ILE A 105 -0.09 -4.56 5.74
N THR A 106 0.36 -5.20 4.67
CA THR A 106 1.53 -6.11 4.66
C THR A 106 2.43 -5.77 3.48
N ILE A 107 3.72 -5.63 3.72
CA ILE A 107 4.78 -5.35 2.73
C ILE A 107 5.79 -6.48 2.76
N ILE A 108 6.10 -7.06 1.61
CA ILE A 108 7.01 -8.20 1.49
C ILE A 108 8.01 -7.93 0.36
N GLU A 109 9.30 -8.09 0.63
CA GLU A 109 10.37 -8.01 -0.36
C GLU A 109 10.17 -9.03 -1.48
N ILE A 110 10.36 -8.62 -2.72
CA ILE A 110 10.44 -9.50 -3.90
C ILE A 110 11.90 -9.65 -4.27
N LYS A 111 12.40 -10.89 -4.31
CA LYS A 111 13.77 -11.21 -4.65
C LYS A 111 13.91 -11.57 -6.13
N GLU A 112 15.11 -11.44 -6.66
CA GLU A 112 15.41 -11.81 -8.06
C GLU A 112 15.02 -13.25 -8.38
N ASN A 113 15.23 -14.16 -7.45
CA ASN A 113 14.90 -15.58 -7.63
C ASN A 113 13.39 -15.88 -7.60
N ASP A 114 12.55 -14.92 -7.23
CA ASP A 114 11.09 -15.07 -7.29
C ASP A 114 10.56 -14.83 -8.72
N HIS A 115 11.38 -14.27 -9.62
CA HIS A 115 10.97 -13.79 -10.93
C HIS A 115 10.94 -14.89 -11.98
N ASN A 116 9.84 -15.63 -12.06
CA ASN A 116 9.52 -16.45 -13.23
C ASN A 116 8.64 -15.71 -14.26
N LEU A 117 8.13 -14.53 -13.90
CA LEU A 117 7.19 -13.74 -14.70
C LEU A 117 7.67 -12.31 -14.80
N ASN A 118 7.43 -11.67 -15.96
CA ASN A 118 7.80 -10.27 -16.19
C ASN A 118 6.91 -9.34 -15.35
N ILE A 119 7.35 -9.01 -14.12
CA ILE A 119 6.65 -8.11 -13.21
C ILE A 119 6.96 -6.67 -13.59
N LYS A 120 5.92 -5.85 -13.71
CA LYS A 120 6.02 -4.40 -13.81
C LYS A 120 5.67 -3.79 -12.44
N TYR A 121 6.50 -2.85 -12.01
CA TYR A 121 6.35 -2.18 -10.73
C TYR A 121 5.68 -0.83 -10.92
N PHE A 122 4.72 -0.49 -10.05
CA PHE A 122 4.21 0.87 -9.99
C PHE A 122 5.29 1.83 -9.51
N GLU A 123 5.14 3.09 -9.92
CA GLU A 123 5.93 4.20 -9.40
C GLU A 123 5.15 4.91 -8.30
N LEU A 124 5.84 5.25 -7.21
CA LEU A 124 5.27 6.10 -6.16
C LEU A 124 5.10 7.53 -6.68
N ASP A 125 4.06 8.20 -6.21
CA ASP A 125 3.88 9.62 -6.47
C ASP A 125 5.02 10.46 -5.87
N ASP A 126 5.35 11.56 -6.55
CA ASP A 126 6.48 12.42 -6.16
C ASP A 126 6.25 13.05 -4.77
N GLY A 127 5.00 13.32 -4.40
CA GLY A 127 4.65 13.79 -3.07
C GLY A 127 5.06 12.79 -1.98
N ILE A 128 4.83 11.49 -2.20
CA ILE A 128 5.26 10.45 -1.25
C ILE A 128 6.78 10.37 -1.20
N ILE A 129 7.47 10.42 -2.35
CA ILE A 129 8.93 10.36 -2.42
C ILE A 129 9.55 11.56 -1.72
N ASN A 130 9.02 12.77 -1.96
CA ASN A 130 9.50 13.99 -1.33
C ASN A 130 9.37 13.94 0.19
N TYR A 131 8.21 13.49 0.71
CA TYR A 131 8.04 13.30 2.14
C TYR A 131 9.08 12.34 2.73
N PHE A 132 9.40 11.26 2.05
CA PHE A 132 10.40 10.30 2.51
C PHE A 132 11.79 10.94 2.63
N ASN A 133 12.12 11.89 1.77
CA ASN A 133 13.40 12.59 1.74
C ASN A 133 13.50 13.74 2.77
N LEU A 134 12.38 14.16 3.37
CA LEU A 134 12.38 15.21 4.39
C LEU A 134 12.93 14.69 5.72
N ASN A 135 13.53 15.61 6.50
CA ASN A 135 13.88 15.32 7.88
C ASN A 135 12.62 15.26 8.77
N GLU A 136 12.75 14.69 9.96
CA GLU A 136 11.61 14.44 10.87
C GLU A 136 10.90 15.73 11.32
N LYS A 137 11.59 16.87 11.37
CA LYS A 137 11.01 18.16 11.79
C LYS A 137 10.13 18.78 10.69
N GLU A 138 10.42 18.50 9.43
CA GLU A 138 9.68 19.05 8.28
C GLU A 138 8.44 18.20 7.92
N ARG A 139 8.47 16.92 8.27
CA ARG A 139 7.42 15.96 7.91
C ARG A 139 6.00 16.35 8.35
N PRO A 140 5.74 16.86 9.57
CA PRO A 140 4.38 17.17 9.98
C PRO A 140 3.71 18.22 9.08
N ASN A 141 4.40 19.33 8.80
CA ASN A 141 3.87 20.39 7.93
C ASN A 141 3.62 19.88 6.50
N TYR A 142 4.56 19.11 5.96
CA TYR A 142 4.43 18.58 4.62
C TYR A 142 3.28 17.55 4.49
N LEU A 143 2.93 16.88 5.57
CA LEU A 143 1.79 15.95 5.58
C LEU A 143 0.46 16.68 5.40
N ASP A 144 0.30 17.83 6.06
CA ASP A 144 -0.86 18.68 5.87
C ASP A 144 -0.93 19.22 4.43
N ASP A 145 0.21 19.58 3.85
CA ASP A 145 0.31 19.97 2.45
C ASP A 145 -0.08 18.82 1.51
N LEU A 146 0.39 17.59 1.75
CA LEU A 146 0.00 16.41 0.98
C LEU A 146 -1.49 16.11 1.05
N ASN A 147 -2.08 16.24 2.23
CA ASN A 147 -3.51 16.08 2.40
C ASN A 147 -4.29 17.08 1.53
N ASN A 148 -3.83 18.31 1.47
CA ASN A 148 -4.42 19.35 0.62
C ASN A 148 -4.20 19.09 -0.88
N ILE A 149 -3.00 18.60 -1.26
CA ILE A 149 -2.66 18.28 -2.66
C ILE A 149 -3.51 17.15 -3.21
N TYR A 150 -3.73 16.11 -2.39
CA TYR A 150 -4.47 14.93 -2.86
C TYR A 150 -6.00 15.03 -2.68
N LEU A 151 -6.48 15.96 -1.87
CA LEU A 151 -7.92 16.14 -1.68
C LEU A 151 -8.59 16.48 -3.01
N ASP A 152 -9.72 15.83 -3.31
CA ASP A 152 -10.52 15.97 -4.53
C ASP A 152 -9.84 15.51 -5.84
N GLU A 153 -8.64 14.93 -5.75
CA GLU A 153 -7.97 14.35 -6.91
C GLU A 153 -8.75 13.16 -7.47
N SER A 154 -8.76 13.07 -8.78
CA SER A 154 -9.35 11.94 -9.51
C SER A 154 -8.40 10.74 -9.47
N ILE A 155 -8.94 9.60 -9.07
CA ILE A 155 -8.20 8.35 -8.85
C ILE A 155 -8.79 7.16 -9.59
N TYR A 156 -7.99 6.14 -9.75
CA TYR A 156 -8.44 4.82 -10.15
C TYR A 156 -7.78 3.71 -9.34
N LEU A 157 -8.47 2.59 -9.27
CA LEU A 157 -8.00 1.36 -8.66
C LEU A 157 -7.95 0.25 -9.69
N LEU A 158 -6.88 -0.54 -9.68
CA LEU A 158 -6.80 -1.80 -10.40
C LEU A 158 -7.04 -2.94 -9.42
N ASN A 159 -7.98 -3.82 -9.71
CA ASN A 159 -8.41 -4.82 -8.74
C ASN A 159 -8.81 -6.15 -9.38
N TYR A 160 -8.71 -7.22 -8.57
CA TYR A 160 -9.25 -8.54 -8.88
C TYR A 160 -10.47 -8.82 -8.00
N PRO A 161 -11.69 -8.50 -8.44
CA PRO A 161 -12.87 -8.95 -7.72
C PRO A 161 -12.97 -10.48 -7.76
N LYS A 162 -13.95 -11.06 -7.12
CA LYS A 162 -14.13 -12.53 -7.01
C LYS A 162 -14.02 -13.28 -8.35
N ASN A 163 -14.25 -12.61 -9.46
CA ASN A 163 -14.05 -13.13 -10.82
C ASN A 163 -12.56 -12.99 -11.20
N LYS A 164 -12.09 -13.80 -12.13
CA LYS A 164 -10.68 -13.89 -12.52
C LYS A 164 -10.14 -12.67 -13.29
N ASP A 165 -11.01 -11.77 -13.74
CA ASP A 165 -10.64 -10.64 -14.58
C ASP A 165 -10.14 -9.45 -13.76
N ILE A 166 -9.30 -8.61 -14.37
CA ILE A 166 -8.85 -7.34 -13.82
C ILE A 166 -9.90 -6.28 -14.14
N PHE A 167 -10.25 -5.49 -13.14
CA PHE A 167 -11.15 -4.35 -13.29
C PHE A 167 -10.42 -3.05 -12.96
N VAL A 168 -10.85 -1.98 -13.61
CA VAL A 168 -10.51 -0.61 -13.22
C VAL A 168 -11.76 0.06 -12.63
N SER A 169 -11.59 0.72 -11.50
CA SER A 169 -12.65 1.48 -10.83
C SER A 169 -12.20 2.90 -10.66
N TYR A 170 -13.00 3.86 -11.10
CA TYR A 170 -12.71 5.29 -11.07
C TYR A 170 -13.47 5.97 -9.95
N GLY A 171 -12.92 7.06 -9.42
CA GLY A 171 -13.54 7.89 -8.40
C GLY A 171 -12.68 9.08 -8.01
N LYS A 172 -13.00 9.66 -6.87
CA LYS A 172 -12.28 10.79 -6.28
C LYS A 172 -11.87 10.51 -4.84
N LEU A 173 -10.82 11.17 -4.41
CA LEU A 173 -10.46 11.29 -3.00
C LEU A 173 -11.38 12.30 -2.34
N LEU A 174 -12.12 11.86 -1.34
CA LEU A 174 -13.14 12.67 -0.66
C LEU A 174 -12.64 13.26 0.66
N ASN A 175 -11.72 12.57 1.30
CA ASN A 175 -11.12 13.00 2.57
C ASN A 175 -9.80 12.27 2.77
N ILE A 176 -8.85 12.98 3.37
CA ILE A 176 -7.60 12.42 3.86
C ILE A 176 -7.43 12.93 5.28
N ASN A 177 -7.19 12.00 6.21
CA ASN A 177 -6.94 12.33 7.60
C ASN A 177 -5.78 11.47 8.10
N ASN A 178 -4.63 12.07 8.26
CA ASN A 178 -3.37 11.37 8.52
C ASN A 178 -3.10 10.29 7.46
N SER A 179 -3.10 9.02 7.88
CA SER A 179 -2.90 7.86 6.98
C SER A 179 -4.17 7.45 6.24
N ASP A 180 -5.35 7.87 6.71
CA ASP A 180 -6.62 7.34 6.24
C ASP A 180 -7.10 8.09 4.99
N ILE A 181 -7.48 7.34 3.98
CA ILE A 181 -8.11 7.82 2.75
C ILE A 181 -9.59 7.44 2.73
N ARG A 182 -10.44 8.37 2.29
CA ARG A 182 -11.82 8.07 1.89
C ARG A 182 -12.02 8.39 0.42
N HIS A 183 -12.63 7.48 -0.32
CA HIS A 183 -12.86 7.63 -1.76
C HIS A 183 -14.21 7.05 -2.19
N ASN A 184 -14.70 7.48 -3.35
CA ASN A 184 -16.00 7.04 -3.90
C ASN A 184 -15.89 6.11 -5.11
N CYS A 185 -14.75 5.49 -5.35
CA CYS A 185 -14.61 4.51 -6.44
C CYS A 185 -15.68 3.42 -6.33
N ASN A 186 -16.31 3.07 -7.45
CA ASN A 186 -17.27 1.96 -7.48
C ASN A 186 -16.52 0.62 -7.46
N ILE A 187 -16.53 -0.06 -6.34
CA ILE A 187 -15.77 -1.30 -6.12
C ILE A 187 -16.67 -2.47 -5.75
N LYS A 188 -16.20 -3.68 -6.04
CA LYS A 188 -16.86 -4.96 -5.74
C LYS A 188 -16.17 -5.65 -4.55
N LYS A 189 -16.84 -6.62 -3.93
CA LYS A 189 -16.23 -7.45 -2.87
C LYS A 189 -14.99 -8.19 -3.38
N GLY A 190 -13.93 -8.22 -2.56
CA GLY A 190 -12.66 -8.90 -2.88
C GLY A 190 -11.61 -7.99 -3.53
N THR A 191 -11.81 -6.68 -3.46
CA THR A 191 -10.88 -5.67 -4.00
C THR A 191 -9.89 -5.14 -2.96
N SER A 192 -10.00 -5.55 -1.70
CA SER A 192 -9.05 -5.18 -0.65
C SER A 192 -7.62 -5.48 -1.07
N GLY A 193 -6.70 -4.54 -0.83
CA GLY A 193 -5.33 -4.61 -1.30
C GLY A 193 -5.09 -3.99 -2.68
N SER A 194 -6.11 -3.39 -3.30
CA SER A 194 -5.95 -2.69 -4.59
C SER A 194 -5.12 -1.42 -4.45
N PRO A 195 -4.23 -1.12 -5.42
CA PRO A 195 -3.51 0.13 -5.45
C PRO A 195 -4.46 1.30 -5.73
N ILE A 196 -4.26 2.43 -5.04
CA ILE A 196 -4.91 3.72 -5.33
C ILE A 196 -3.93 4.56 -6.13
N LEU A 197 -4.30 4.88 -7.37
CA LEU A 197 -3.46 5.61 -8.32
C LEU A 197 -4.14 6.93 -8.74
N LEU A 198 -3.35 7.98 -8.90
CA LEU A 198 -3.82 9.25 -9.43
C LEU A 198 -4.09 9.12 -10.95
N ILE A 199 -5.16 9.73 -11.46
CA ILE A 199 -5.46 9.72 -12.90
C ILE A 199 -4.48 10.61 -13.67
N ASN A 200 -4.09 11.75 -13.11
CA ASN A 200 -3.28 12.76 -13.77
C ASN A 200 -1.89 12.25 -14.19
N ASN A 201 -1.20 11.48 -13.33
CA ASN A 201 0.16 11.00 -13.59
C ASN A 201 0.31 9.47 -13.52
N GLN A 202 -0.74 8.72 -13.18
CA GLN A 202 -0.81 7.25 -12.99
C GLN A 202 0.17 6.71 -11.94
N LYS A 203 0.55 7.54 -10.97
CA LYS A 203 1.43 7.16 -9.87
C LYS A 203 0.64 6.72 -8.63
N LEU A 204 1.28 5.88 -7.85
CA LEU A 204 0.71 5.21 -6.69
C LEU A 204 0.79 6.10 -5.45
N ILE A 205 -0.34 6.26 -4.75
CA ILE A 205 -0.41 7.00 -3.48
C ILE A 205 -0.87 6.16 -2.29
N GLY A 206 -1.67 5.12 -2.52
CA GLY A 206 -2.33 4.42 -1.41
C GLY A 206 -2.74 2.99 -1.74
N ILE A 207 -3.38 2.39 -0.75
CA ILE A 207 -3.96 1.05 -0.80
C ILE A 207 -5.42 1.12 -0.35
N HIS A 208 -6.30 0.39 -1.04
CA HIS A 208 -7.68 0.19 -0.63
C HIS A 208 -7.81 -1.03 0.29
N PHE A 209 -8.54 -0.93 1.40
CA PHE A 209 -8.72 -2.05 2.33
C PHE A 209 -10.15 -2.35 2.75
N ASP A 210 -11.11 -1.42 2.65
CA ASP A 210 -12.49 -1.70 3.07
C ASP A 210 -13.54 -1.04 2.17
N SER A 211 -14.57 -1.81 1.85
CA SER A 211 -15.78 -1.34 1.19
C SER A 211 -16.96 -1.44 2.16
N SER A 212 -17.29 -0.34 2.80
CA SER A 212 -18.45 -0.29 3.69
C SER A 212 -19.76 -0.27 2.88
N ASN A 213 -20.56 -1.31 2.98
CA ASN A 213 -21.90 -1.35 2.41
C ASN A 213 -22.86 -0.31 3.03
N GLN A 214 -22.47 0.32 4.14
CA GLN A 214 -23.32 1.27 4.89
C GLN A 214 -22.91 2.73 4.71
N ASN A 215 -21.71 3.01 4.22
CA ASN A 215 -21.18 4.36 4.04
C ASN A 215 -21.17 4.75 2.55
N LYS A 216 -21.33 6.06 2.29
CA LYS A 216 -21.22 6.62 0.92
C LYS A 216 -19.79 6.61 0.35
N TYR A 217 -18.83 6.06 1.08
CA TYR A 217 -17.41 6.07 0.72
C TYR A 217 -16.70 4.79 1.17
N ASN A 218 -15.62 4.48 0.47
CA ASN A 218 -14.73 3.38 0.77
C ASN A 218 -13.51 3.88 1.54
N LYS A 219 -12.82 2.97 2.21
CA LYS A 219 -11.61 3.28 3.01
C LYS A 219 -10.35 2.76 2.34
N GLY A 220 -9.29 3.51 2.50
CA GLY A 220 -7.93 3.16 2.10
C GLY A 220 -6.91 3.82 3.02
N GLY A 221 -5.64 3.61 2.73
CA GLY A 221 -4.53 4.22 3.46
C GLY A 221 -3.47 4.80 2.54
N LEU A 222 -2.87 5.92 2.93
CA LEU A 222 -1.66 6.45 2.30
C LEU A 222 -0.48 5.52 2.61
N LEU A 223 0.32 5.21 1.61
CA LEU A 223 1.47 4.29 1.76
C LEU A 223 2.62 4.88 2.58
N ILE A 224 2.65 6.19 2.74
CA ILE A 224 3.79 6.92 3.29
C ILE A 224 4.23 6.39 4.65
N TYR A 225 3.29 6.20 5.58
CA TYR A 225 3.58 5.72 6.93
C TYR A 225 4.15 4.31 6.94
N SER A 226 3.52 3.42 6.18
CA SER A 226 3.93 2.02 6.12
C SER A 226 5.29 1.85 5.45
N ILE A 227 5.63 2.69 4.46
CA ILE A 227 6.95 2.70 3.81
C ILE A 227 8.01 3.19 4.80
N ILE A 228 7.73 4.22 5.61
CA ILE A 228 8.65 4.71 6.63
C ILE A 228 8.93 3.63 7.67
N GLU A 229 7.89 3.01 8.22
CA GLU A 229 8.03 1.93 9.20
C GLU A 229 8.81 0.74 8.61
N PHE A 230 8.48 0.35 7.38
CA PHE A 230 9.23 -0.69 6.69
C PHE A 230 10.71 -0.33 6.51
N SER A 231 11.03 0.93 6.21
CA SER A 231 12.40 1.39 6.00
C SER A 231 13.29 1.31 7.25
N LYS A 232 12.68 1.35 8.43
CA LYS A 232 13.36 1.22 9.73
C LYS A 232 13.77 -0.23 10.03
N ILE A 233 13.22 -1.22 9.35
CA ILE A 233 13.54 -2.63 9.56
C ILE A 233 15.00 -2.90 9.19
N LYS A 234 15.79 -3.37 10.15
CA LYS A 234 17.19 -3.75 9.93
C LYS A 234 17.29 -5.25 9.63
N LYS A 235 17.88 -5.61 8.49
CA LYS A 235 18.11 -7.01 8.11
C LYS A 235 18.91 -7.78 9.17
N ASN A 236 19.78 -7.09 9.94
CA ASN A 236 20.62 -7.67 10.98
C ASN A 236 19.88 -8.01 12.29
N LEU A 237 18.71 -7.44 12.56
CA LEU A 237 17.89 -7.84 13.70
C LEU A 237 17.31 -9.25 13.54
N LEU A 238 17.21 -9.74 12.31
CA LEU A 238 16.80 -11.11 12.00
C LEU A 238 17.95 -12.14 12.19
N LEU A 239 19.22 -11.70 12.19
CA LEU A 239 20.39 -12.60 12.29
C LEU A 239 20.90 -12.82 13.73
N ILE A 240 20.52 -11.99 14.68
CA ILE A 240 21.10 -12.03 16.05
C ILE A 240 20.40 -13.05 16.96
N ASN A 241 19.28 -13.64 16.56
CA ASN A 241 18.51 -14.47 17.50
C ASN A 241 18.20 -15.88 17.03
N LYS A 242 19.20 -16.74 17.06
CA LYS A 242 18.94 -18.19 17.21
C LYS A 242 18.43 -18.54 18.63
N GLU A 243 18.60 -17.65 19.62
CA GLU A 243 18.19 -17.85 21.01
C GLU A 243 17.04 -16.94 21.50
N GLY A 244 16.60 -15.93 20.72
CA GLY A 244 15.63 -14.93 21.14
C GLY A 244 14.46 -14.70 20.18
N LYS A 245 13.92 -15.76 19.57
CA LYS A 245 12.76 -15.65 18.65
C LYS A 245 11.59 -14.82 19.21
N ASN A 246 11.37 -14.81 20.51
CA ASN A 246 10.27 -14.11 21.17
C ASN A 246 10.52 -12.61 21.34
N ILE A 247 11.78 -12.17 21.47
CA ILE A 247 12.10 -10.75 21.76
C ILE A 247 11.97 -9.90 20.50
N ILE A 248 12.40 -10.38 19.34
CA ILE A 248 12.28 -9.63 18.07
C ILE A 248 10.82 -9.55 17.65
N HIS A 249 10.07 -10.60 17.90
CA HIS A 249 8.64 -10.61 17.63
C HIS A 249 7.91 -9.59 18.49
N GLN A 250 8.25 -9.52 19.77
CA GLN A 250 7.71 -8.53 20.69
C GLN A 250 8.13 -7.10 20.29
N GLN A 251 9.40 -6.87 19.91
CA GLN A 251 9.85 -5.57 19.43
C GLN A 251 9.22 -5.16 18.09
N LEU A 252 8.94 -6.11 17.17
CA LEU A 252 8.19 -5.81 15.95
C LEU A 252 6.73 -5.49 16.26
N LEU A 253 6.12 -6.18 17.19
CA LEU A 253 4.77 -5.87 17.69
C LEU A 253 4.75 -4.56 18.47
N ASP A 254 5.72 -4.31 19.34
CA ASP A 254 5.85 -3.09 20.14
C ASP A 254 6.11 -1.88 19.24
N ASN A 255 6.94 -2.00 18.20
CA ASN A 255 7.15 -0.96 17.18
C ASN A 255 5.94 -0.75 16.27
N CYS A 256 5.10 -1.74 16.09
CA CYS A 256 3.79 -1.60 15.43
C CYS A 256 2.74 -0.94 16.34
N ILE A 257 2.92 -1.03 17.67
CA ILE A 257 1.94 -0.57 18.68
C ILE A 257 2.33 0.79 19.27
N ILE A 258 3.63 1.12 19.34
CA ILE A 258 4.13 2.30 20.02
C ILE A 258 4.90 3.18 19.03
N GLY A 259 4.29 4.28 18.61
CA GLY A 259 4.91 5.33 17.80
C GLY A 259 5.85 6.24 18.58
N GLU A 260 6.64 5.74 19.52
CA GLU A 260 7.70 6.49 20.21
C GLU A 260 8.80 5.53 20.64
N LEU A 261 9.98 5.66 20.05
CA LEU A 261 11.22 5.13 20.59
C LEU A 261 12.20 6.29 20.79
N ASP A 262 12.44 6.61 22.06
CA ASP A 262 13.63 7.37 22.50
C ASP A 262 14.87 6.59 22.09
N ILE A 263 15.59 7.11 21.11
CA ILE A 263 16.93 6.63 20.78
C ILE A 263 17.87 7.28 21.80
N LYS A 264 18.26 6.53 22.83
CA LYS A 264 19.48 6.85 23.57
C LYS A 264 20.65 6.40 22.71
N GLU A 265 21.40 7.37 22.23
CA GLU A 265 22.77 7.18 21.74
C GLU A 265 23.62 6.82 22.97
N ASP A 266 24.12 5.60 23.00
CA ASP A 266 25.27 5.26 23.88
C ASP A 266 26.55 5.54 23.11
N GLU A 267 27.43 6.30 23.76
CA GLU A 267 28.77 6.74 23.36
C GLU A 267 29.74 5.59 22.98
#